data_0fedf26e48c4748645540c08c9f5a36e
#
_entry.id   0fedf26e48c4748645540c08c9f5a36e
#
_cell.length_a   1.000
_cell.length_b   1.000
_cell.length_c   1.000
_cell.angle_alpha   90.00
_cell.angle_beta   90.00
_cell.angle_gamma   90.00
#
_symmetry.space_group_name_H-M   'P 1'
#
loop_
_entity.id
_entity.type
_entity.pdbx_description
1 polymer ?
#
loop_
_entity_poly.entity_id
_entity_poly.type
_entity_poly.pdbx_seq_one_letter_code
_entity_poly.pdbx_strand_id
1 'polypeptide(L)'
;MKSHIMAVVALLALPFSIAGAADESAGKGEQLATELWKASGGENWAKVREVHFTFAVEQEGKPLFSAQHIWSVAAETDEVKWKDKQGKDHHVTANLAAPASDDEGKAAYARWVNDSYWLLAPLKIRDRGVKVQSDGLKDLKGVPSETLRLSFDKVGLTPTDQYVFYLDPKTKLPLAWDYIPATGEGMQATWEKFQNFGGLTLATEHNFKGKTIRLADIKVVTDK
;
A
#
# COMPACT_ATOMS: atom_id res chain seq x y z
N MET A 1 15.79 -76.32 -6.51
CA MET A 1 14.67 -75.35 -6.48
C MET A 1 15.06 -74.25 -5.51
N LYS A 2 15.46 -73.10 -6.03
CA LYS A 2 15.80 -71.91 -5.19
C LYS A 2 14.68 -70.86 -5.34
N SER A 3 13.95 -70.67 -4.26
CA SER A 3 12.87 -69.67 -4.17
C SER A 3 13.46 -68.29 -3.95
N HIS A 4 13.16 -67.31 -4.82
CA HIS A 4 13.53 -65.91 -4.68
C HIS A 4 12.34 -65.19 -4.07
N ILE A 5 12.48 -64.71 -2.86
CA ILE A 5 11.53 -63.82 -2.21
C ILE A 5 11.81 -62.39 -2.68
N MET A 6 10.87 -61.81 -3.40
CA MET A 6 10.95 -60.44 -3.90
C MET A 6 10.30 -59.52 -2.80
N ALA A 7 11.11 -58.70 -2.16
CA ALA A 7 10.62 -57.72 -1.18
C ALA A 7 10.06 -56.50 -1.93
N VAL A 8 8.76 -56.26 -1.81
CA VAL A 8 8.09 -55.03 -2.32
C VAL A 8 8.27 -53.94 -1.26
N VAL A 9 9.11 -52.95 -1.55
CA VAL A 9 9.19 -51.72 -0.75
C VAL A 9 8.07 -50.80 -1.14
N ALA A 10 7.04 -50.69 -0.32
CA ALA A 10 5.97 -49.72 -0.46
C ALA A 10 6.47 -48.31 -0.04
N LEU A 11 6.68 -47.43 -0.99
CA LEU A 11 6.94 -46.01 -0.73
C LEU A 11 5.63 -45.37 -0.25
N LEU A 12 5.50 -45.12 1.02
CA LEU A 12 4.42 -44.28 1.60
C LEU A 12 4.71 -42.82 1.26
N ALA A 13 4.04 -42.31 0.23
CA ALA A 13 3.96 -40.87 -0.03
C ALA A 13 3.06 -40.22 1.02
N LEU A 14 3.65 -39.52 1.98
CA LEU A 14 2.90 -38.69 2.92
C LEU A 14 2.28 -37.52 2.15
N PRO A 15 0.97 -37.22 2.30
CA PRO A 15 0.38 -36.04 1.69
C PRO A 15 0.97 -34.79 2.36
N PHE A 16 1.74 -34.00 1.62
CA PHE A 16 2.18 -32.69 2.06
C PHE A 16 0.93 -31.80 2.22
N SER A 17 0.64 -31.36 3.44
CA SER A 17 -0.60 -30.62 3.77
C SER A 17 -0.52 -29.20 3.21
N ILE A 18 -1.20 -28.93 2.11
CA ILE A 18 -1.35 -27.58 1.50
C ILE A 18 -1.96 -26.59 2.50
N ALA A 19 -2.81 -27.05 3.43
CA ALA A 19 -3.41 -26.25 4.48
C ALA A 19 -2.37 -25.63 5.46
N GLY A 20 -1.32 -26.38 5.82
CA GLY A 20 -0.27 -25.88 6.71
C GLY A 20 0.56 -24.74 6.12
N ALA A 21 0.86 -24.79 4.82
CA ALA A 21 1.62 -23.75 4.14
C ALA A 21 0.85 -22.42 3.99
N ALA A 22 -0.47 -22.49 3.81
CA ALA A 22 -1.33 -21.30 3.73
C ALA A 22 -1.46 -20.60 5.09
N ASP A 23 -1.54 -21.34 6.19
CA ASP A 23 -1.62 -20.82 7.55
C ASP A 23 -0.28 -20.18 7.98
N GLU A 24 0.84 -20.80 7.64
CA GLU A 24 2.19 -20.26 7.87
C GLU A 24 2.43 -18.96 7.09
N SER A 25 2.00 -18.90 5.82
CA SER A 25 2.08 -17.71 4.97
C SER A 25 1.25 -16.56 5.52
N ALA A 26 0.04 -16.83 6.02
CA ALA A 26 -0.81 -15.83 6.67
C ALA A 26 -0.20 -15.33 7.98
N GLY A 27 0.28 -16.22 8.86
CA GLY A 27 0.93 -15.86 10.12
C GLY A 27 2.19 -15.02 9.91
N LYS A 28 3.02 -15.36 8.92
CA LYS A 28 4.19 -14.55 8.53
C LYS A 28 3.77 -13.21 7.94
N GLY A 29 2.69 -13.17 7.16
CA GLY A 29 2.10 -11.95 6.61
C GLY A 29 1.69 -10.96 7.71
N GLU A 30 1.01 -11.42 8.75
CA GLU A 30 0.61 -10.61 9.90
C GLU A 30 1.81 -10.08 10.70
N GLN A 31 2.87 -10.89 10.84
CA GLN A 31 4.12 -10.45 11.43
C GLN A 31 4.73 -9.29 10.63
N LEU A 32 4.91 -9.47 9.31
CA LEU A 32 5.48 -8.46 8.42
C LEU A 32 4.64 -7.18 8.39
N ALA A 33 3.31 -7.30 8.35
CA ALA A 33 2.39 -6.17 8.43
C ALA A 33 2.57 -5.39 9.75
N THR A 34 2.77 -6.10 10.86
CA THR A 34 3.05 -5.48 12.16
C THR A 34 4.39 -4.73 12.17
N GLU A 35 5.44 -5.34 11.63
CA GLU A 35 6.78 -4.76 11.54
C GLU A 35 6.76 -3.50 10.65
N LEU A 36 6.14 -3.57 9.46
CA LEU A 36 5.99 -2.45 8.55
C LEU A 36 5.18 -1.30 9.18
N TRP A 37 4.04 -1.61 9.79
CA TRP A 37 3.19 -0.62 10.45
C TRP A 37 3.93 0.12 11.57
N LYS A 38 4.68 -0.60 12.40
CA LYS A 38 5.52 -0.01 13.47
C LYS A 38 6.65 0.84 12.90
N ALA A 39 7.37 0.33 11.88
CA ALA A 39 8.44 1.06 11.22
C ALA A 39 7.95 2.38 10.59
N SER A 40 6.71 2.40 10.12
CA SER A 40 6.06 3.59 9.58
C SER A 40 5.49 4.53 10.66
N GLY A 41 5.69 4.22 11.94
CA GLY A 41 5.20 5.06 13.05
C GLY A 41 3.72 4.86 13.38
N GLY A 42 3.13 3.72 13.02
CA GLY A 42 1.70 3.44 13.18
C GLY A 42 1.19 3.58 14.62
N GLU A 43 2.05 3.40 15.63
CA GLU A 43 1.71 3.59 17.05
C GLU A 43 1.31 5.06 17.36
N ASN A 44 1.71 6.02 16.52
CA ASN A 44 1.33 7.42 16.64
C ASN A 44 0.03 7.76 15.90
N TRP A 45 -0.48 6.86 15.05
CA TRP A 45 -1.65 7.13 14.20
C TRP A 45 -2.90 7.55 14.99
N ALA A 46 -3.13 6.96 16.15
CA ALA A 46 -4.27 7.32 17.01
C ALA A 46 -4.29 8.78 17.49
N LYS A 47 -3.13 9.45 17.46
CA LYS A 47 -2.98 10.87 17.83
C LYS A 47 -3.18 11.81 16.63
N VAL A 48 -3.17 11.29 15.41
CA VAL A 48 -3.28 12.12 14.20
C VAL A 48 -4.68 12.70 14.09
N ARG A 49 -4.76 14.02 13.87
CA ARG A 49 -6.00 14.78 13.68
C ARG A 49 -6.18 15.23 12.25
N GLU A 50 -5.08 15.67 11.64
CA GLU A 50 -5.09 16.10 10.24
C GLU A 50 -3.82 15.64 9.54
N VAL A 51 -3.95 15.38 8.24
CA VAL A 51 -2.84 15.13 7.33
C VAL A 51 -2.99 16.08 6.14
N HIS A 52 -2.06 17.02 6.00
CA HIS A 52 -1.98 17.90 4.84
C HIS A 52 -0.89 17.39 3.92
N PHE A 53 -1.12 17.40 2.64
CA PHE A 53 -0.10 17.06 1.64
C PHE A 53 -0.48 17.54 0.25
N THR A 54 0.54 17.70 -0.59
CA THR A 54 0.39 17.89 -2.04
C THR A 54 0.84 16.61 -2.74
N PHE A 55 -0.07 15.98 -3.46
CA PHE A 55 0.23 14.89 -4.40
C PHE A 55 0.54 15.49 -5.77
N ALA A 56 1.67 15.12 -6.37
CA ALA A 56 2.02 15.56 -7.70
C ALA A 56 2.57 14.41 -8.54
N VAL A 57 2.20 14.39 -9.82
CA VAL A 57 2.77 13.47 -10.82
C VAL A 57 3.62 14.29 -11.78
N GLU A 58 4.89 13.89 -11.96
CA GLU A 58 5.86 14.52 -12.84
C GLU A 58 6.34 13.52 -13.89
N GLN A 59 6.71 14.01 -15.05
CA GLN A 59 7.44 13.27 -16.06
C GLN A 59 8.57 14.14 -16.60
N GLU A 60 9.82 13.64 -16.60
CA GLU A 60 10.99 14.38 -16.99
C GLU A 60 11.12 15.74 -16.29
N GLY A 61 10.75 15.79 -15.00
CA GLY A 61 10.77 17.01 -14.19
C GLY A 61 9.65 18.02 -14.49
N LYS A 62 8.71 17.71 -15.39
CA LYS A 62 7.56 18.56 -15.71
C LYS A 62 6.32 18.08 -14.99
N PRO A 63 5.57 18.96 -14.31
CA PRO A 63 4.34 18.57 -13.65
C PRO A 63 3.27 18.19 -14.67
N LEU A 64 2.67 17.02 -14.50
CA LEU A 64 1.52 16.55 -15.28
C LEU A 64 0.20 16.79 -14.55
N PHE A 65 0.23 16.68 -13.22
CA PHE A 65 -0.94 16.78 -12.37
C PHE A 65 -0.52 17.09 -10.94
N SER A 66 -1.37 17.83 -10.21
CA SER A 66 -1.19 18.08 -8.79
C SER A 66 -2.55 18.21 -8.10
N ALA A 67 -2.65 17.71 -6.87
CA ALA A 67 -3.78 17.93 -5.96
C ALA A 67 -3.26 18.23 -4.55
N GLN A 68 -3.88 19.21 -3.89
CA GLN A 68 -3.62 19.55 -2.49
C GLN A 68 -4.72 18.94 -1.62
N HIS A 69 -4.34 18.36 -0.50
CA HIS A 69 -5.24 17.70 0.44
C HIS A 69 -5.10 18.30 1.84
N ILE A 70 -6.24 18.51 2.50
CA ILE A 70 -6.34 18.75 3.93
C ILE A 70 -7.31 17.71 4.48
N TRP A 71 -6.77 16.57 4.88
CA TRP A 71 -7.56 15.48 5.42
C TRP A 71 -7.73 15.63 6.93
N SER A 72 -8.95 15.87 7.38
CA SER A 72 -9.36 15.80 8.78
C SER A 72 -9.76 14.37 9.11
N VAL A 73 -8.90 13.66 9.85
CA VAL A 73 -9.10 12.25 10.18
C VAL A 73 -10.31 12.06 11.08
N ALA A 74 -10.46 12.93 12.09
CA ALA A 74 -11.56 12.84 13.06
C ALA A 74 -12.91 13.24 12.48
N ALA A 75 -12.95 14.20 11.54
CA ALA A 75 -14.17 14.63 10.87
C ALA A 75 -14.54 13.76 9.67
N GLU A 76 -13.66 12.83 9.27
CA GLU A 76 -13.81 12.01 8.07
C GLU A 76 -14.09 12.86 6.82
N THR A 77 -13.34 13.95 6.64
CA THR A 77 -13.44 14.85 5.49
C THR A 77 -12.07 15.11 4.89
N ASP A 78 -12.04 15.35 3.56
CA ASP A 78 -10.84 15.79 2.86
C ASP A 78 -11.17 17.00 1.99
N GLU A 79 -10.55 18.15 2.27
CA GLU A 79 -10.59 19.32 1.40
C GLU A 79 -9.56 19.13 0.29
N VAL A 80 -10.03 18.99 -0.96
CA VAL A 80 -9.18 18.72 -2.11
C VAL A 80 -9.21 19.90 -3.08
N LYS A 81 -8.03 20.38 -3.48
CA LYS A 81 -7.84 21.41 -4.50
C LYS A 81 -7.03 20.83 -5.65
N TRP A 82 -7.57 20.91 -6.87
CA TRP A 82 -6.86 20.46 -8.07
C TRP A 82 -7.26 21.27 -9.31
N LYS A 83 -6.46 21.15 -10.34
CA LYS A 83 -6.78 21.66 -11.68
C LYS A 83 -7.05 20.45 -12.59
N ASP A 84 -8.14 20.49 -13.34
CA ASP A 84 -8.46 19.43 -14.31
C ASP A 84 -7.65 19.59 -15.62
N LYS A 85 -7.82 18.63 -16.54
CA LYS A 85 -7.12 18.64 -17.84
C LYS A 85 -7.49 19.83 -18.74
N GLN A 86 -8.62 20.49 -18.50
CA GLN A 86 -9.09 21.67 -19.19
C GLN A 86 -8.57 22.97 -18.55
N GLY A 87 -7.86 22.84 -17.43
CA GLY A 87 -7.30 23.95 -16.67
C GLY A 87 -8.30 24.62 -15.71
N LYS A 88 -9.49 24.04 -15.50
CA LYS A 88 -10.48 24.53 -14.52
C LYS A 88 -10.00 24.15 -13.10
N ASP A 89 -10.09 25.13 -12.20
CA ASP A 89 -9.86 24.94 -10.78
C ASP A 89 -11.06 24.30 -10.09
N HIS A 90 -10.78 23.34 -9.23
CA HIS A 90 -11.73 22.65 -8.37
C HIS A 90 -11.30 22.79 -6.91
N HIS A 91 -12.29 22.99 -6.04
CA HIS A 91 -12.10 23.06 -4.59
C HIS A 91 -13.32 22.40 -3.92
N VAL A 92 -13.15 21.20 -3.41
CA VAL A 92 -14.24 20.35 -2.93
C VAL A 92 -13.87 19.76 -1.57
N THR A 93 -14.81 19.73 -0.64
CA THR A 93 -14.70 18.96 0.59
C THR A 93 -15.44 17.64 0.41
N ALA A 94 -14.69 16.55 0.30
CA ALA A 94 -15.23 15.20 0.22
C ALA A 94 -15.62 14.70 1.62
N ASN A 95 -16.82 14.12 1.75
CA ASN A 95 -17.21 13.34 2.92
C ASN A 95 -16.67 11.90 2.72
N LEU A 96 -15.83 11.43 3.62
CA LEU A 96 -15.17 10.13 3.51
C LEU A 96 -16.03 8.99 4.08
N ALA A 97 -16.95 9.30 4.97
CA ALA A 97 -17.90 8.33 5.54
C ALA A 97 -19.05 8.00 4.56
N ALA A 98 -19.39 8.93 3.66
CA ALA A 98 -20.50 8.77 2.70
C ALA A 98 -20.11 9.40 1.35
N PRO A 99 -19.79 8.59 0.32
CA PRO A 99 -19.45 9.09 -1.00
C PRO A 99 -20.55 9.98 -1.57
N ALA A 100 -20.16 11.11 -2.17
CA ALA A 100 -21.07 12.06 -2.80
C ALA A 100 -21.83 11.45 -3.98
N SER A 101 -23.01 11.97 -4.26
CA SER A 101 -23.82 11.54 -5.42
C SER A 101 -23.42 12.29 -6.71
N ASP A 102 -22.93 13.52 -6.61
CA ASP A 102 -22.49 14.35 -7.74
C ASP A 102 -21.07 13.96 -8.22
N ASP A 103 -20.75 14.34 -9.44
CA ASP A 103 -19.50 13.92 -10.10
C ASP A 103 -18.27 14.61 -9.50
N GLU A 104 -18.39 15.84 -9.01
CA GLU A 104 -17.27 16.58 -8.43
C GLU A 104 -16.88 16.01 -7.07
N GLY A 105 -17.85 15.68 -6.22
CA GLY A 105 -17.63 15.02 -4.94
C GLY A 105 -17.08 13.59 -5.12
N LYS A 106 -17.58 12.84 -6.12
CA LYS A 106 -17.01 11.52 -6.47
C LYS A 106 -15.56 11.64 -6.91
N ALA A 107 -15.23 12.65 -7.72
CA ALA A 107 -13.86 12.89 -8.17
C ALA A 107 -12.93 13.25 -6.99
N ALA A 108 -13.39 14.09 -6.06
CA ALA A 108 -12.63 14.44 -4.85
C ALA A 108 -12.38 13.21 -3.96
N TYR A 109 -13.41 12.39 -3.72
CA TYR A 109 -13.29 11.15 -2.96
C TYR A 109 -12.30 10.18 -3.62
N ALA A 110 -12.39 10.00 -4.94
CA ALA A 110 -11.47 9.11 -5.68
C ALA A 110 -10.02 9.60 -5.60
N ARG A 111 -9.78 10.92 -5.61
CA ARG A 111 -8.45 11.49 -5.38
C ARG A 111 -7.95 11.18 -3.98
N TRP A 112 -8.73 11.44 -2.96
CA TRP A 112 -8.34 11.10 -1.59
C TRP A 112 -7.95 9.63 -1.47
N VAL A 113 -8.75 8.70 -2.01
CA VAL A 113 -8.43 7.26 -1.96
C VAL A 113 -7.10 6.97 -2.63
N ASN A 114 -6.89 7.46 -3.87
CA ASN A 114 -5.66 7.19 -4.62
C ASN A 114 -4.46 7.91 -4.00
N ASP A 115 -4.56 9.22 -3.78
CA ASP A 115 -3.43 10.07 -3.46
C ASP A 115 -2.92 9.82 -2.03
N SER A 116 -3.85 9.61 -1.07
CA SER A 116 -3.49 9.23 0.30
C SER A 116 -2.89 7.82 0.38
N TYR A 117 -3.22 6.91 -0.54
CA TYR A 117 -2.66 5.56 -0.56
C TYR A 117 -1.17 5.58 -0.93
N TRP A 118 -0.75 6.47 -1.84
CA TRP A 118 0.66 6.69 -2.14
C TRP A 118 1.46 7.22 -0.95
N LEU A 119 0.84 7.95 -0.04
CA LEU A 119 1.49 8.49 1.17
C LEU A 119 1.45 7.50 2.34
N LEU A 120 0.32 6.82 2.55
CA LEU A 120 -0.02 6.18 3.81
C LEU A 120 -0.29 4.67 3.69
N ALA A 121 -0.07 4.02 2.54
CA ALA A 121 -0.35 2.60 2.39
C ALA A 121 0.30 1.72 3.47
N PRO A 122 1.54 1.96 3.93
CA PRO A 122 2.14 1.20 5.03
C PRO A 122 1.38 1.30 6.36
N LEU A 123 0.65 2.37 6.59
CA LEU A 123 -0.18 2.56 7.79
C LEU A 123 -1.58 1.96 7.60
N LYS A 124 -2.10 1.97 6.36
CA LYS A 124 -3.43 1.47 5.98
C LYS A 124 -3.51 -0.04 5.83
N ILE A 125 -2.41 -0.77 5.98
CA ILE A 125 -2.39 -2.25 5.93
C ILE A 125 -3.23 -2.91 7.03
N ARG A 126 -3.59 -2.16 8.08
CA ARG A 126 -4.47 -2.59 9.18
C ARG A 126 -5.91 -2.08 9.06
N ASP A 127 -6.24 -1.41 7.96
CA ASP A 127 -7.60 -0.97 7.69
C ASP A 127 -8.53 -2.18 7.55
N ARG A 128 -9.78 -2.01 7.96
CA ARG A 128 -10.79 -3.06 7.84
C ARG A 128 -10.93 -3.52 6.39
N GLY A 129 -10.89 -4.84 6.17
CA GLY A 129 -11.03 -5.45 4.84
C GLY A 129 -9.71 -5.61 4.09
N VAL A 130 -8.58 -5.19 4.65
CA VAL A 130 -7.26 -5.53 4.13
C VAL A 130 -6.86 -6.91 4.64
N LYS A 131 -6.41 -7.79 3.74
CA LYS A 131 -5.85 -9.10 4.04
C LYS A 131 -4.38 -9.12 3.64
N VAL A 132 -3.56 -9.73 4.46
CA VAL A 132 -2.11 -9.80 4.27
C VAL A 132 -1.62 -11.25 4.25
N GLN A 133 -0.62 -11.50 3.41
CA GLN A 133 0.12 -12.77 3.41
C GLN A 133 1.57 -12.55 3.00
N SER A 134 2.46 -13.43 3.43
CA SER A 134 3.84 -13.43 2.96
C SER A 134 3.95 -14.22 1.64
N ASP A 135 4.59 -13.62 0.64
CA ASP A 135 5.02 -14.33 -0.58
C ASP A 135 6.48 -14.84 -0.49
N GLY A 136 7.06 -14.82 0.73
CA GLY A 136 8.43 -15.24 0.99
C GLY A 136 9.47 -14.17 0.63
N LEU A 137 10.72 -14.63 0.47
CA LEU A 137 11.85 -13.80 0.05
C LEU A 137 11.86 -13.67 -1.47
N LYS A 138 12.03 -12.45 -1.96
CA LYS A 138 12.25 -12.16 -3.39
C LYS A 138 13.44 -11.21 -3.54
N ASP A 139 14.17 -11.37 -4.63
CA ASP A 139 15.22 -10.43 -4.97
C ASP A 139 14.64 -9.17 -5.61
N LEU A 140 14.93 -8.01 -5.05
CA LEU A 140 14.66 -6.71 -5.63
C LEU A 140 15.97 -6.05 -6.06
N LYS A 141 16.37 -6.25 -7.32
CA LYS A 141 17.59 -5.65 -7.89
C LYS A 141 18.86 -5.91 -7.07
N GLY A 142 19.03 -7.15 -6.60
CA GLY A 142 20.16 -7.58 -5.79
C GLY A 142 19.95 -7.43 -4.27
N VAL A 143 18.79 -6.96 -3.83
CA VAL A 143 18.43 -6.86 -2.41
C VAL A 143 17.42 -7.95 -2.05
N PRO A 144 17.80 -8.98 -1.25
CA PRO A 144 16.85 -9.97 -0.73
C PRO A 144 15.81 -9.26 0.16
N SER A 145 14.55 -9.24 -0.26
CA SER A 145 13.47 -8.53 0.42
C SER A 145 12.38 -9.49 0.85
N GLU A 146 11.91 -9.39 2.09
CA GLU A 146 10.67 -10.03 2.51
C GLU A 146 9.50 -9.38 1.77
N THR A 147 8.55 -10.19 1.27
CA THR A 147 7.43 -9.65 0.52
C THR A 147 6.13 -9.82 1.26
N LEU A 148 5.34 -8.75 1.27
CA LEU A 148 4.02 -8.67 1.90
C LEU A 148 2.98 -8.37 0.84
N ARG A 149 2.11 -9.35 0.55
CA ARG A 149 0.97 -9.20 -0.35
C ARG A 149 -0.23 -8.65 0.39
N LEU A 150 -0.89 -7.67 -0.23
CA LEU A 150 -2.16 -7.11 0.20
C LEU A 150 -3.25 -7.48 -0.80
N SER A 151 -4.40 -7.88 -0.28
CA SER A 151 -5.66 -8.04 -1.03
C SER A 151 -6.80 -7.42 -0.23
N PHE A 152 -7.94 -7.14 -0.89
CA PHE A 152 -9.01 -6.33 -0.30
C PHE A 152 -10.34 -7.08 -0.34
N ASP A 153 -11.07 -7.07 0.76
CA ASP A 153 -12.39 -7.66 0.88
C ASP A 153 -13.47 -6.59 0.66
N LYS A 154 -13.77 -6.31 -0.61
CA LYS A 154 -14.81 -5.34 -1.05
C LYS A 154 -14.62 -3.92 -0.51
N VAL A 155 -13.39 -3.51 -0.24
CA VAL A 155 -13.04 -2.15 0.21
C VAL A 155 -12.18 -1.44 -0.84
N GLY A 156 -12.24 -0.10 -0.86
CA GLY A 156 -11.53 0.73 -1.83
C GLY A 156 -12.26 0.85 -3.18
N LEU A 157 -11.63 1.54 -4.13
CA LEU A 157 -12.18 1.75 -5.47
C LEU A 157 -11.99 0.54 -6.40
N THR A 158 -10.95 -0.25 -6.16
CA THR A 158 -10.56 -1.41 -6.97
C THR A 158 -10.31 -2.62 -6.07
N PRO A 159 -11.37 -3.20 -5.46
CA PRO A 159 -11.22 -4.24 -4.42
C PRO A 159 -10.64 -5.56 -4.94
N THR A 160 -10.56 -5.76 -6.24
CA THR A 160 -9.96 -6.95 -6.88
C THR A 160 -8.48 -6.79 -7.18
N ASP A 161 -7.93 -5.58 -7.03
CA ASP A 161 -6.51 -5.33 -7.24
C ASP A 161 -5.70 -5.82 -6.04
N GLN A 162 -4.40 -6.04 -6.25
CA GLN A 162 -3.47 -6.48 -5.21
C GLN A 162 -2.21 -5.62 -5.22
N TYR A 163 -1.52 -5.59 -4.10
CA TYR A 163 -0.19 -4.99 -3.98
C TYR A 163 0.77 -5.99 -3.34
N VAL A 164 2.04 -5.95 -3.74
CA VAL A 164 3.10 -6.70 -3.08
C VAL A 164 4.20 -5.72 -2.68
N PHE A 165 4.33 -5.46 -1.38
CA PHE A 165 5.45 -4.69 -0.86
C PHE A 165 6.71 -5.53 -0.79
N TYR A 166 7.84 -4.92 -1.15
CA TYR A 166 9.20 -5.43 -0.92
C TYR A 166 9.78 -4.65 0.26
N LEU A 167 10.03 -5.33 1.37
CA LEU A 167 10.45 -4.70 2.61
C LEU A 167 11.97 -4.74 2.75
N ASP A 168 12.55 -3.62 3.15
CA ASP A 168 13.95 -3.55 3.53
C ASP A 168 14.21 -4.47 4.75
N PRO A 169 15.20 -5.37 4.68
CA PRO A 169 15.40 -6.35 5.73
C PRO A 169 15.79 -5.77 7.09
N LYS A 170 16.34 -4.53 7.11
CA LYS A 170 16.81 -3.85 8.32
C LYS A 170 15.77 -2.89 8.90
N THR A 171 15.23 -2.02 8.05
CA THR A 171 14.31 -0.95 8.48
C THR A 171 12.86 -1.38 8.48
N LYS A 172 12.52 -2.46 7.76
CA LYS A 172 11.15 -2.93 7.49
C LYS A 172 10.27 -1.92 6.74
N LEU A 173 10.82 -0.83 6.27
CA LEU A 173 10.14 0.11 5.38
C LEU A 173 10.11 -0.46 3.95
N PRO A 174 9.14 -0.07 3.12
CA PRO A 174 9.09 -0.55 1.73
C PRO A 174 10.22 0.04 0.90
N LEU A 175 10.86 -0.80 0.09
CA LEU A 175 11.76 -0.37 -0.99
C LEU A 175 10.99 -0.11 -2.28
N ALA A 176 9.98 -0.94 -2.53
CA ALA A 176 9.12 -0.87 -3.69
C ALA A 176 7.79 -1.59 -3.41
N TRP A 177 6.82 -1.40 -4.28
CA TRP A 177 5.68 -2.28 -4.41
C TRP A 177 5.41 -2.66 -5.85
N ASP A 178 4.81 -3.84 -6.05
CA ASP A 178 4.12 -4.19 -7.29
C ASP A 178 2.64 -3.89 -7.11
N TYR A 179 2.06 -3.12 -8.04
CA TYR A 179 0.62 -3.01 -8.23
C TYR A 179 0.18 -4.04 -9.25
N ILE A 180 -0.77 -4.87 -8.88
CA ILE A 180 -1.30 -5.99 -9.67
C ILE A 180 -2.79 -5.75 -9.87
N PRO A 181 -3.21 -5.11 -10.98
CA PRO A 181 -4.62 -4.91 -11.28
C PRO A 181 -5.30 -6.22 -11.62
N ALA A 182 -6.62 -6.31 -11.38
CA ALA A 182 -7.43 -7.46 -11.81
C ALA A 182 -7.42 -7.65 -13.33
N THR A 183 -7.27 -6.56 -14.08
CA THR A 183 -7.18 -6.55 -15.55
C THR A 183 -6.14 -5.53 -15.99
N GLY A 184 -5.45 -5.84 -17.10
CA GLY A 184 -4.43 -4.95 -17.65
C GLY A 184 -3.03 -5.22 -17.10
N GLU A 185 -2.12 -4.30 -17.37
CA GLU A 185 -0.71 -4.43 -17.04
C GLU A 185 -0.40 -3.82 -15.68
N GLY A 186 0.25 -4.58 -14.81
CA GLY A 186 0.76 -4.12 -13.53
C GLY A 186 1.95 -3.16 -13.66
N MET A 187 2.35 -2.61 -12.54
CA MET A 187 3.55 -1.76 -12.46
C MET A 187 4.27 -1.96 -11.14
N GLN A 188 5.58 -1.73 -11.17
CA GLN A 188 6.39 -1.58 -9.96
C GLN A 188 6.68 -0.10 -9.74
N ALA A 189 6.55 0.36 -8.49
CA ALA A 189 6.96 1.69 -8.08
C ALA A 189 7.89 1.61 -6.87
N THR A 190 8.86 2.51 -6.80
CA THR A 190 9.77 2.63 -5.65
C THR A 190 9.12 3.37 -4.48
N TRP A 191 9.70 3.22 -3.29
CA TRP A 191 9.39 3.99 -2.10
C TRP A 191 10.67 4.62 -1.59
N GLU A 192 10.77 5.96 -1.68
CA GLU A 192 12.02 6.67 -1.49
C GLU A 192 11.87 7.92 -0.63
N LYS A 193 12.99 8.44 -0.16
CA LYS A 193 13.11 9.70 0.57
C LYS A 193 12.23 9.76 1.82
N PHE A 194 12.32 8.72 2.64
CA PHE A 194 11.59 8.67 3.90
C PHE A 194 11.98 9.81 4.85
N GLN A 195 10.96 10.44 5.44
CA GLN A 195 11.10 11.51 6.42
C GLN A 195 10.09 11.32 7.54
N ASN A 196 10.36 11.94 8.71
CA ASN A 196 9.44 11.88 9.85
C ASN A 196 8.55 13.12 9.89
N PHE A 197 7.24 12.90 10.00
CA PHE A 197 6.22 13.93 10.12
C PHE A 197 5.28 13.59 11.27
N GLY A 198 5.38 14.29 12.39
CA GLY A 198 4.49 14.06 13.54
C GLY A 198 4.57 12.65 14.13
N GLY A 199 5.74 11.99 14.03
CA GLY A 199 5.95 10.61 14.47
C GLY A 199 5.63 9.54 13.43
N LEU A 200 5.19 9.92 12.23
CA LEU A 200 5.01 9.02 11.08
C LEU A 200 6.23 9.06 10.17
N THR A 201 6.71 7.91 9.73
CA THR A 201 7.81 7.78 8.77
C THR A 201 7.21 7.53 7.38
N LEU A 202 7.23 8.55 6.53
CA LEU A 202 6.54 8.57 5.23
C LEU A 202 7.53 8.73 4.09
N ALA A 203 7.33 7.97 3.00
CA ALA A 203 8.05 8.18 1.74
C ALA A 203 7.50 9.44 1.05
N THR A 204 8.40 10.25 0.49
CA THR A 204 8.02 11.48 -0.19
C THR A 204 8.19 11.41 -1.71
N GLU A 205 8.70 10.28 -2.22
CA GLU A 205 8.92 10.09 -3.66
C GLU A 205 8.71 8.63 -4.08
N HIS A 206 8.07 8.44 -5.25
CA HIS A 206 7.89 7.13 -5.87
C HIS A 206 8.17 7.23 -7.37
N ASN A 207 8.98 6.33 -7.90
CA ASN A 207 9.36 6.31 -9.32
C ASN A 207 8.79 5.07 -10.02
N PHE A 208 8.15 5.25 -11.17
CA PHE A 208 7.60 4.18 -11.99
C PHE A 208 7.48 4.59 -13.47
N LYS A 209 7.84 3.70 -14.38
CA LYS A 209 7.65 3.89 -15.85
C LYS A 209 8.01 5.31 -16.37
N GLY A 210 9.13 5.89 -15.89
CA GLY A 210 9.58 7.22 -16.30
C GLY A 210 8.79 8.41 -15.70
N LYS A 211 7.93 8.14 -14.73
CA LYS A 211 7.19 9.14 -13.95
C LYS A 211 7.65 9.13 -12.51
N THR A 212 7.50 10.27 -11.86
CA THR A 212 7.74 10.45 -10.42
C THR A 212 6.46 10.96 -9.76
N ILE A 213 6.03 10.31 -8.68
CA ILE A 213 5.06 10.89 -7.75
C ILE A 213 5.86 11.56 -6.63
N ARG A 214 5.49 12.81 -6.34
CA ARG A 214 5.99 13.57 -5.19
C ARG A 214 4.89 13.85 -4.21
N LEU A 215 5.17 13.62 -2.94
CA LEU A 215 4.37 14.00 -1.81
C LEU A 215 5.08 15.18 -1.13
N ALA A 216 4.54 16.38 -1.28
CA ALA A 216 5.13 17.62 -0.78
C ALA A 216 4.21 18.29 0.26
N ASP A 217 4.70 19.35 0.90
CA ASP A 217 3.95 20.17 1.87
C ASP A 217 3.33 19.34 3.00
N ILE A 218 3.97 18.21 3.34
CA ILE A 218 3.43 17.27 4.31
C ILE A 218 3.45 17.91 5.71
N LYS A 219 2.26 17.94 6.33
CA LYS A 219 2.07 18.34 7.72
C LYS A 219 1.15 17.35 8.40
N VAL A 220 1.60 16.75 9.48
CA VAL A 220 0.79 15.88 10.34
C VAL A 220 0.48 16.64 11.61
N VAL A 221 -0.79 16.89 11.87
CA VAL A 221 -1.29 17.53 13.11
C VAL A 221 -1.71 16.43 14.07
N THR A 222 -1.17 16.47 15.28
CA THR A 222 -1.46 15.48 16.33
C THR A 222 -2.03 16.16 17.57
N ASP A 223 -2.74 15.38 18.40
CA ASP A 223 -3.02 15.79 19.76
C ASP A 223 -1.70 16.05 20.53
N LYS A 224 -1.77 16.97 21.49
CA LYS A 224 -0.67 17.27 22.42
C LYS A 224 -0.50 16.16 23.46
#